data_3bd7ea0267a93da8c1b7bee2b7376cb9
#
_entry.id   3bd7ea0267a93da8c1b7bee2b7376cb9
#
_cell.length_a   1.000
_cell.length_b   1.000
_cell.length_c   1.000
_cell.angle_alpha   90.00
_cell.angle_beta   90.00
_cell.angle_gamma   90.00
#
_symmetry.space_group_name_H-M   'P 1'
#
loop_
_entity.id
_entity.type
_entity.pdbx_description
1 polymer ?
#
loop_
_entity_poly.entity_id
_entity_poly.type
_entity_poly.pdbx_seq_one_letter_code
_entity_poly.pdbx_strand_id
1 'polypeptide(L)'
;MTDIYLVLLSPGGGDELQGIKRGIIELADILIVNKADGSLEATARSTVLDYKNALKLQKARHQDWSVPVLSISALESKGIEEVWNEIMKLKDHLHELKIFDENRSFQDEKWVKRKKKNQILSLLDSKDEILDEIERNIMESDKQLLKKFSLWIKSIFNFKKSS
;
A
#
# COMPACT_ATOMS: atom_id res chain seq x y z
N MET A 1 2.10 1.06 2.68
CA MET A 1 0.64 1.13 2.90
C MET A 1 0.33 2.49 3.45
N THR A 2 -0.79 3.07 3.13
CA THR A 2 -1.25 4.38 3.63
C THR A 2 -2.05 4.20 4.91
N ASP A 3 -1.98 5.16 5.81
CA ASP A 3 -2.75 5.15 7.06
C ASP A 3 -4.23 5.49 6.81
N ILE A 4 -4.48 6.42 5.89
CA ILE A 4 -5.81 6.87 5.45
C ILE A 4 -5.89 6.72 3.94
N TYR A 5 -6.99 6.16 3.46
CA TYR A 5 -7.23 5.90 2.06
C TYR A 5 -8.38 6.75 1.50
N LEU A 6 -8.02 7.77 0.71
CA LEU A 6 -8.98 8.64 0.03
C LEU A 6 -9.22 8.13 -1.38
N VAL A 7 -10.49 7.99 -1.76
CA VAL A 7 -10.88 7.63 -3.14
C VAL A 7 -11.52 8.83 -3.81
N LEU A 8 -10.92 9.29 -4.91
CA LEU A 8 -11.45 10.37 -5.74
C LEU A 8 -12.17 9.78 -6.94
N LEU A 9 -13.40 10.25 -7.17
CA LEU A 9 -14.27 9.83 -8.25
C LEU A 9 -14.66 11.03 -9.11
N SER A 10 -14.97 10.76 -10.37
CA SER A 10 -15.63 11.74 -11.27
C SER A 10 -17.14 11.57 -11.22
N PRO A 11 -17.94 12.64 -11.40
CA PRO A 11 -19.39 12.53 -11.51
C PRO A 11 -19.79 11.82 -12.81
N GLY A 12 -20.90 11.11 -12.80
CA GLY A 12 -21.51 10.53 -14.00
C GLY A 12 -20.96 9.16 -14.44
N GLY A 13 -20.08 8.54 -13.65
CA GLY A 13 -19.51 7.22 -13.95
C GLY A 13 -20.47 6.05 -13.70
N GLY A 14 -21.73 6.12 -14.12
CA GLY A 14 -22.74 5.09 -13.84
C GLY A 14 -22.38 3.68 -14.31
N ASP A 15 -21.76 3.53 -15.47
CA ASP A 15 -21.25 2.24 -15.97
C ASP A 15 -19.93 1.86 -15.29
N GLU A 16 -19.14 2.84 -14.87
CA GLU A 16 -17.93 2.61 -14.09
C GLU A 16 -18.23 2.15 -12.65
N LEU A 17 -19.40 2.46 -12.10
CA LEU A 17 -19.89 1.95 -10.81
C LEU A 17 -19.96 0.41 -10.78
N GLN A 18 -20.27 -0.22 -11.91
CA GLN A 18 -20.35 -1.68 -12.01
C GLN A 18 -18.97 -2.34 -12.27
N GLY A 19 -18.04 -1.62 -12.92
CA GLY A 19 -16.72 -2.13 -13.30
C GLY A 19 -15.58 -1.66 -12.42
N ILE A 20 -15.64 -0.48 -11.83
CA ILE A 20 -14.61 0.05 -10.96
C ILE A 20 -14.73 -0.59 -9.57
N LYS A 21 -14.27 -1.82 -9.54
CA LYS A 21 -13.42 -2.17 -8.42
C LYS A 21 -14.12 -1.96 -7.09
N ARG A 22 -15.21 -2.70 -6.94
CA ARG A 22 -15.89 -2.89 -5.65
C ARG A 22 -14.87 -2.97 -4.50
N GLY A 23 -13.73 -3.63 -4.72
CA GLY A 23 -12.65 -3.72 -3.76
C GLY A 23 -11.93 -2.39 -3.40
N ILE A 24 -11.91 -1.38 -4.30
CA ILE A 24 -11.29 -0.08 -3.97
C ILE A 24 -12.20 0.73 -3.05
N ILE A 25 -13.51 0.71 -3.32
CA ILE A 25 -14.50 1.43 -2.52
C ILE A 25 -14.60 0.79 -1.12
N GLU A 26 -14.48 -0.54 -1.03
CA GLU A 26 -14.45 -1.26 0.23
C GLU A 26 -13.25 -0.90 1.12
N LEU A 27 -12.17 -0.40 0.52
CA LEU A 27 -10.98 0.06 1.23
C LEU A 27 -10.99 1.54 1.56
N ALA A 28 -11.94 2.31 1.01
CA ALA A 28 -12.01 3.75 1.19
C ALA A 28 -12.35 4.12 2.63
N ASP A 29 -11.59 5.05 3.17
CA ASP A 29 -11.86 5.68 4.46
C ASP A 29 -12.68 6.98 4.26
N ILE A 30 -12.45 7.68 3.16
CA ILE A 30 -13.20 8.85 2.72
C ILE A 30 -13.39 8.77 1.20
N LEU A 31 -14.58 9.06 0.72
CA LEU A 31 -14.94 9.06 -0.70
C LEU A 31 -15.25 10.46 -1.16
N ILE A 32 -14.63 10.90 -2.25
CA ILE A 32 -14.68 12.25 -2.73
C ILE A 32 -15.12 12.25 -4.19
N VAL A 33 -16.23 12.92 -4.50
CA VAL A 33 -16.68 13.18 -5.87
C VAL A 33 -16.16 14.56 -6.27
N ASN A 34 -15.13 14.57 -7.13
CA ASN A 34 -14.52 15.81 -7.64
C ASN A 34 -15.25 16.29 -8.89
N LYS A 35 -14.95 17.50 -9.36
CA LYS A 35 -15.57 18.19 -10.48
C LYS A 35 -17.07 18.49 -10.25
N ALA A 36 -17.42 18.84 -9.02
CA ALA A 36 -18.77 19.25 -8.66
C ALA A 36 -19.00 20.74 -8.95
N ASP A 37 -18.74 21.13 -10.22
CA ASP A 37 -18.88 22.49 -10.72
C ASP A 37 -19.57 22.53 -12.09
N GLY A 38 -20.04 23.72 -12.49
CA GLY A 38 -20.65 23.97 -13.78
C GLY A 38 -21.80 23.01 -14.11
N SER A 39 -21.75 22.41 -15.28
CA SER A 39 -22.77 21.46 -15.76
C SER A 39 -22.77 20.12 -15.02
N LEU A 40 -21.70 19.80 -14.31
CA LEU A 40 -21.54 18.53 -13.60
C LEU A 40 -22.04 18.58 -12.15
N GLU A 41 -22.42 19.73 -11.62
CA GLU A 41 -22.85 19.88 -10.22
C GLU A 41 -24.05 18.98 -9.87
N ALA A 42 -25.08 18.94 -10.71
CA ALA A 42 -26.25 18.09 -10.47
C ALA A 42 -25.87 16.59 -10.49
N THR A 43 -25.04 16.20 -11.45
CA THR A 43 -24.56 14.82 -11.58
C THR A 43 -23.70 14.43 -10.39
N ALA A 44 -22.84 15.33 -9.91
CA ALA A 44 -22.02 15.10 -8.72
C ALA A 44 -22.86 14.87 -7.48
N ARG A 45 -23.93 15.66 -7.29
CA ARG A 45 -24.89 15.48 -6.18
C ARG A 45 -25.57 14.10 -6.24
N SER A 46 -26.03 13.67 -7.42
CA SER A 46 -26.62 12.34 -7.60
C SER A 46 -25.60 11.25 -7.27
N THR A 47 -24.39 11.35 -7.80
CA THR A 47 -23.30 10.41 -7.57
C THR A 47 -22.99 10.28 -6.06
N VAL A 48 -22.96 11.38 -5.31
CA VAL A 48 -22.78 11.37 -3.86
C VAL A 48 -23.89 10.58 -3.16
N LEU A 49 -25.16 10.78 -3.57
CA LEU A 49 -26.29 10.06 -2.98
C LEU A 49 -26.22 8.55 -3.26
N ASP A 50 -25.85 8.16 -4.48
CA ASP A 50 -25.73 6.77 -4.89
C ASP A 50 -24.65 6.06 -4.07
N TYR A 51 -23.49 6.68 -3.90
CA TYR A 51 -22.41 6.12 -3.06
C TYR A 51 -22.77 6.10 -1.58
N LYS A 52 -23.43 7.14 -1.05
CA LYS A 52 -23.94 7.13 0.33
C LYS A 52 -24.88 5.96 0.58
N ASN A 53 -25.76 5.66 -0.38
CA ASN A 53 -26.68 4.54 -0.25
C ASN A 53 -25.96 3.19 -0.38
N ALA A 54 -25.02 3.06 -1.30
CA ALA A 54 -24.22 1.84 -1.47
C ALA A 54 -23.38 1.53 -0.22
N LEU A 55 -22.75 2.54 0.37
CA LEU A 55 -21.91 2.38 1.56
C LEU A 55 -22.70 2.00 2.82
N LYS A 56 -23.98 2.35 2.92
CA LYS A 56 -24.84 1.91 4.05
C LYS A 56 -24.97 0.39 4.15
N LEU A 57 -24.78 -0.32 3.03
CA LEU A 57 -24.88 -1.77 2.95
C LEU A 57 -23.53 -2.46 3.20
N GLN A 58 -22.46 -1.70 3.32
CA GLN A 58 -21.12 -2.23 3.54
C GLN A 58 -20.73 -2.20 5.01
N LYS A 59 -19.92 -3.17 5.41
CA LYS A 59 -19.32 -3.19 6.73
C LYS A 59 -18.19 -2.14 6.78
N ALA A 60 -18.26 -1.26 7.78
CA ALA A 60 -17.21 -0.26 8.00
C ALA A 60 -15.84 -0.94 8.20
N ARG A 61 -14.79 -0.36 7.61
CA ARG A 61 -13.41 -0.83 7.76
C ARG A 61 -12.88 -0.59 9.18
N HIS A 62 -13.23 0.55 9.75
CA HIS A 62 -12.88 0.92 11.11
C HIS A 62 -14.12 0.88 11.98
N GLN A 63 -13.97 0.41 13.22
CA GLN A 63 -15.05 0.37 14.19
C GLN A 63 -15.59 1.80 14.41
N ASP A 64 -16.91 1.92 14.41
CA ASP A 64 -17.64 3.17 14.65
C ASP A 64 -17.32 4.33 13.67
N TRP A 65 -16.67 4.01 12.51
CA TRP A 65 -16.44 4.97 11.45
C TRP A 65 -17.40 4.76 10.27
N SER A 66 -18.20 5.78 9.96
CA SER A 66 -19.03 5.80 8.75
C SER A 66 -18.29 6.55 7.65
N VAL A 67 -18.00 5.88 6.54
CA VAL A 67 -17.27 6.46 5.41
C VAL A 67 -18.01 7.69 4.86
N PRO A 68 -17.47 8.91 5.02
CA PRO A 68 -18.10 10.10 4.48
C PRO A 68 -17.94 10.14 2.97
N VAL A 69 -19.00 10.59 2.29
CA VAL A 69 -19.00 10.86 0.85
C VAL A 69 -19.21 12.35 0.64
N LEU A 70 -18.18 13.01 0.11
CA LEU A 70 -18.14 14.46 -0.07
C LEU A 70 -18.10 14.82 -1.55
N SER A 71 -18.62 15.98 -1.91
CA SER A 71 -18.45 16.56 -3.25
C SER A 71 -17.52 17.76 -3.18
N ILE A 72 -16.60 17.86 -4.13
CA ILE A 72 -15.68 18.99 -4.23
C ILE A 72 -15.56 19.49 -5.66
N SER A 73 -15.17 20.73 -5.81
CA SER A 73 -14.59 21.26 -7.04
C SER A 73 -13.15 21.70 -6.78
N ALA A 74 -12.20 20.93 -7.30
CA ALA A 74 -10.81 21.32 -7.25
C ALA A 74 -10.55 22.59 -8.08
N LEU A 75 -11.33 22.81 -9.16
CA LEU A 75 -11.22 23.98 -10.01
C LEU A 75 -11.63 25.27 -9.27
N GLU A 76 -12.72 25.23 -8.53
CA GLU A 76 -13.27 26.36 -7.79
C GLU A 76 -12.83 26.40 -6.32
N SER A 77 -11.97 25.45 -5.91
CA SER A 77 -11.51 25.29 -4.53
C SER A 77 -12.65 25.16 -3.50
N LYS A 78 -13.79 24.60 -3.93
CA LYS A 78 -14.96 24.34 -3.08
C LYS A 78 -14.89 22.97 -2.43
N GLY A 79 -15.28 22.84 -1.16
CA GLY A 79 -15.40 21.57 -0.43
C GLY A 79 -14.07 20.98 0.03
N ILE A 80 -12.94 21.66 -0.18
CA ILE A 80 -11.60 21.14 0.18
C ILE A 80 -11.39 21.18 1.70
N GLU A 81 -11.89 22.23 2.34
CA GLU A 81 -11.80 22.39 3.79
C GLU A 81 -12.60 21.30 4.53
N GLU A 82 -13.78 20.97 4.00
CA GLU A 82 -14.61 19.89 4.54
C GLU A 82 -13.90 18.54 4.47
N VAL A 83 -13.22 18.26 3.34
CA VAL A 83 -12.40 17.05 3.19
C VAL A 83 -11.29 17.02 4.23
N TRP A 84 -10.60 18.13 4.42
CA TRP A 84 -9.53 18.23 5.41
C TRP A 84 -10.05 17.97 6.83
N ASN A 85 -11.20 18.54 7.17
CA ASN A 85 -11.83 18.35 8.47
C ASN A 85 -12.20 16.86 8.69
N GLU A 86 -12.72 16.19 7.68
CA GLU A 86 -13.01 14.74 7.79
C GLU A 86 -11.74 13.90 7.92
N ILE A 87 -10.65 14.27 7.24
CA ILE A 87 -9.34 13.61 7.42
C ILE A 87 -8.85 13.77 8.86
N MET A 88 -8.98 14.95 9.44
CA MET A 88 -8.56 15.21 10.82
C MET A 88 -9.42 14.44 11.82
N LYS A 89 -10.73 14.39 11.63
CA LYS A 89 -11.64 13.58 12.46
C LYS A 89 -11.27 12.09 12.42
N LEU A 90 -11.02 11.56 11.22
CA LEU A 90 -10.60 10.17 11.08
C LEU A 90 -9.26 9.90 11.76
N LYS A 91 -8.30 10.80 11.58
CA LYS A 91 -7.00 10.69 12.23
C LYS A 91 -7.15 10.61 13.76
N ASP A 92 -7.94 11.51 14.35
CA ASP A 92 -8.17 11.55 15.80
C ASP A 92 -8.88 10.25 16.26
N HIS A 93 -9.89 9.81 15.54
CA HIS A 93 -10.58 8.54 15.79
C HIS A 93 -9.65 7.32 15.75
N LEU A 94 -8.75 7.24 14.76
CA LEU A 94 -7.77 6.16 14.67
C LEU A 94 -6.72 6.21 15.79
N HIS A 95 -6.36 7.41 16.28
CA HIS A 95 -5.50 7.56 17.44
C HIS A 95 -6.17 7.10 18.72
N GLU A 96 -7.43 7.47 18.96
CA GLU A 96 -8.22 7.02 20.12
C GLU A 96 -8.32 5.50 20.18
N LEU A 97 -8.51 4.85 19.04
CA LEU A 97 -8.56 3.39 18.93
C LEU A 97 -7.17 2.72 18.95
N LYS A 98 -6.07 3.49 19.05
CA LYS A 98 -4.66 3.03 18.94
C LYS A 98 -4.32 2.30 17.64
N ILE A 99 -5.24 2.27 16.69
CA ILE A 99 -5.08 1.58 15.39
C ILE A 99 -3.96 2.22 14.58
N PHE A 100 -3.77 3.53 14.72
CA PHE A 100 -2.74 4.28 14.01
C PHE A 100 -1.33 3.80 14.37
N ASP A 101 -1.05 3.67 15.66
CA ASP A 101 0.26 3.25 16.16
C ASP A 101 0.52 1.76 15.89
N GLU A 102 -0.50 0.91 16.07
CA GLU A 102 -0.42 -0.51 15.76
C GLU A 102 -0.16 -0.76 14.27
N ASN A 103 -0.87 -0.04 13.38
CA ASN A 103 -0.66 -0.12 11.93
C ASN A 103 0.74 0.32 11.55
N ARG A 104 1.28 1.39 12.15
CA ARG A 104 2.64 1.85 11.91
C ARG A 104 3.67 0.83 12.35
N SER A 105 3.57 0.31 13.55
CA SER A 105 4.46 -0.73 14.06
C SER A 105 4.46 -1.98 13.15
N PHE A 106 3.29 -2.40 12.70
CA PHE A 106 3.14 -3.53 11.78
C PHE A 106 3.71 -3.25 10.38
N GLN A 107 3.55 -2.02 9.89
CA GLN A 107 4.12 -1.58 8.62
C GLN A 107 5.64 -1.56 8.69
N ASP A 108 6.22 -1.04 9.76
CA ASP A 108 7.66 -0.98 9.99
C ASP A 108 8.25 -2.38 10.05
N GLU A 109 7.62 -3.30 10.78
CA GLU A 109 8.05 -4.70 10.83
C GLU A 109 8.03 -5.36 9.45
N LYS A 110 6.94 -5.19 8.70
CA LYS A 110 6.84 -5.71 7.33
C LYS A 110 7.87 -5.08 6.39
N TRP A 111 8.12 -3.78 6.52
CA TRP A 111 9.11 -3.07 5.71
C TRP A 111 10.52 -3.60 6.00
N VAL A 112 10.88 -3.75 7.28
CA VAL A 112 12.18 -4.32 7.70
C VAL A 112 12.34 -5.75 7.17
N LYS A 113 11.31 -6.60 7.29
CA LYS A 113 11.32 -7.97 6.75
C LYS A 113 11.52 -7.98 5.22
N ARG A 114 10.81 -7.08 4.50
CA ARG A 114 10.95 -6.95 3.04
C ARG A 114 12.34 -6.46 2.65
N LYS A 115 12.87 -5.46 3.36
CA LYS A 115 14.20 -4.91 3.10
C LYS A 115 15.28 -5.98 3.32
N LYS A 116 15.21 -6.72 4.43
CA LYS A 116 16.12 -7.86 4.69
C LYS A 116 16.02 -8.92 3.60
N LYS A 117 14.80 -9.30 3.19
CA LYS A 117 14.60 -10.27 2.09
C LYS A 117 15.24 -9.78 0.78
N ASN A 118 15.03 -8.52 0.40
CA ASN A 118 15.60 -7.96 -0.82
C ASN A 118 17.13 -7.86 -0.75
N GLN A 119 17.70 -7.53 0.42
CA GLN A 119 19.16 -7.55 0.61
C GLN A 119 19.73 -8.97 0.46
N ILE A 120 19.08 -9.98 1.03
CA ILE A 120 19.49 -11.38 0.86
C ILE A 120 19.40 -11.79 -0.62
N LEU A 121 18.31 -11.41 -1.32
CA LEU A 121 18.16 -11.72 -2.74
C LEU A 121 19.25 -11.03 -3.58
N SER A 122 19.55 -9.74 -3.34
CA SER A 122 20.62 -9.04 -4.07
C SER A 122 22.01 -9.64 -3.80
N LEU A 123 22.25 -10.12 -2.58
CA LEU A 123 23.48 -10.86 -2.26
C LEU A 123 23.55 -12.22 -2.96
N LEU A 124 22.42 -12.87 -3.19
CA LEU A 124 22.33 -14.12 -3.96
C LEU A 124 22.48 -13.88 -5.46
N ASP A 125 21.93 -12.77 -5.99
CA ASP A 125 22.06 -12.40 -7.40
C ASP A 125 23.51 -11.98 -7.75
N SER A 126 24.21 -11.35 -6.79
CA SER A 126 25.66 -11.03 -6.93
C SER A 126 26.57 -12.19 -6.52
N LYS A 127 26.03 -13.38 -6.39
CA LYS A 127 26.77 -14.56 -5.89
C LYS A 127 28.01 -14.88 -6.72
N ASP A 128 27.93 -14.76 -8.03
CA ASP A 128 29.04 -15.09 -8.93
C ASP A 128 30.15 -14.05 -8.80
N GLU A 129 29.82 -12.76 -8.66
CA GLU A 129 30.79 -11.68 -8.41
C GLU A 129 31.46 -11.83 -7.03
N ILE A 130 30.69 -12.18 -6.00
CA ILE A 130 31.22 -12.40 -4.64
C ILE A 130 32.12 -13.65 -4.61
N LEU A 131 31.74 -14.72 -5.31
CA LEU A 131 32.54 -15.93 -5.41
C LEU A 131 33.87 -15.64 -6.14
N ASP A 132 33.83 -14.88 -7.24
CA ASP A 132 35.00 -14.46 -7.97
C ASP A 132 35.93 -13.54 -7.15
N GLU A 133 35.37 -12.69 -6.30
CA GLU A 133 36.12 -11.82 -5.40
C GLU A 133 36.74 -12.63 -4.24
N ILE A 134 35.99 -13.54 -3.67
CA ILE A 134 36.49 -14.46 -2.62
C ILE A 134 37.56 -15.37 -3.20
N GLU A 135 37.37 -15.94 -4.40
CA GLU A 135 38.37 -16.76 -5.06
C GLU A 135 39.66 -15.99 -5.33
N ARG A 136 39.58 -14.72 -5.77
CA ARG A 136 40.73 -13.81 -5.94
C ARG A 136 41.48 -13.57 -4.63
N ASN A 137 40.74 -13.26 -3.56
CA ASN A 137 41.33 -12.93 -2.26
C ASN A 137 41.97 -14.15 -1.57
N ILE A 138 41.44 -15.35 -1.80
CA ILE A 138 41.96 -16.56 -1.20
C ILE A 138 43.09 -17.19 -2.05
N MET A 139 43.10 -16.94 -3.40
CA MET A 139 44.24 -17.41 -4.22
C MET A 139 45.57 -16.85 -3.79
N GLU A 140 45.60 -15.73 -3.06
CA GLU A 140 46.81 -15.15 -2.52
C GLU A 140 47.28 -15.84 -1.20
N SER A 141 46.41 -16.56 -0.49
CA SER A 141 46.76 -17.07 0.84
C SER A 141 46.81 -18.59 1.03
N ASP A 142 46.03 -19.41 0.36
CA ASP A 142 46.17 -20.88 0.49
C ASP A 142 45.23 -21.71 -0.44
N LYS A 143 45.78 -22.36 -1.44
CA LYS A 143 45.04 -23.17 -2.44
C LYS A 143 44.29 -24.38 -1.83
N GLN A 144 44.66 -24.88 -0.68
CA GLN A 144 43.97 -26.03 -0.05
C GLN A 144 42.69 -25.61 0.70
N LEU A 145 42.67 -24.45 1.30
CA LEU A 145 41.50 -23.91 1.99
C LEU A 145 40.39 -23.57 1.00
N LEU A 146 40.76 -23.05 -0.16
CA LEU A 146 39.89 -22.75 -1.29
C LEU A 146 39.07 -23.97 -1.74
N LYS A 147 39.74 -25.10 -1.90
CA LYS A 147 39.09 -26.32 -2.37
C LYS A 147 38.07 -26.86 -1.38
N LYS A 148 38.35 -26.79 -0.09
CA LYS A 148 37.43 -27.19 0.99
C LYS A 148 36.27 -26.22 1.12
N PHE A 149 36.51 -24.91 1.01
CA PHE A 149 35.47 -23.87 1.12
C PHE A 149 34.55 -23.87 -0.08
N SER A 150 35.07 -24.01 -1.29
CA SER A 150 34.28 -24.15 -2.51
C SER A 150 33.38 -25.40 -2.50
N LEU A 151 33.89 -26.53 -2.03
CA LEU A 151 33.10 -27.75 -1.85
C LEU A 151 32.00 -27.59 -0.80
N TRP A 152 32.30 -26.92 0.29
CA TRP A 152 31.32 -26.63 1.35
C TRP A 152 30.22 -25.69 0.86
N ILE A 153 30.53 -24.61 0.16
CA ILE A 153 29.55 -23.72 -0.47
C ILE A 153 28.68 -24.48 -1.47
N LYS A 154 29.28 -25.29 -2.34
CA LYS A 154 28.52 -26.13 -3.30
C LYS A 154 27.59 -27.11 -2.61
N SER A 155 27.97 -27.69 -1.48
CA SER A 155 27.07 -28.58 -0.73
C SER A 155 25.86 -27.87 -0.14
N ILE A 156 26.02 -26.65 0.34
CA ILE A 156 24.90 -25.83 0.89
C ILE A 156 23.92 -25.45 -0.22
N PHE A 157 24.41 -25.12 -1.41
CA PHE A 157 23.57 -24.65 -2.51
C PHE A 157 22.93 -25.79 -3.33
N ASN A 158 23.54 -26.97 -3.36
CA ASN A 158 22.92 -28.14 -4.01
C ASN A 158 21.79 -28.76 -3.18
N PHE A 159 21.77 -28.55 -1.86
CA PHE A 159 20.68 -29.00 -0.99
C PHE A 159 19.34 -28.30 -1.27
N LYS A 160 19.35 -27.13 -1.93
CA LYS A 160 18.14 -26.37 -2.29
C LYS A 160 17.54 -26.68 -3.67
N LYS A 161 18.13 -27.60 -4.45
CA LYS A 161 17.61 -28.01 -5.77
C LYS A 161 16.85 -29.35 -5.75
N SER A 162 16.73 -29.97 -4.56
CA SER A 162 16.11 -31.31 -4.42
C SER A 162 14.92 -31.31 -3.45
N SER A 163 14.23 -30.15 -3.32
CA SER A 163 12.96 -30.08 -2.54
C SER A 163 11.94 -29.31 -3.33
#